data_3374b89e851a9c29ff617e2812385fe3
#
_entry.id   3374b89e851a9c29ff617e2812385fe3
#
_cell.length_a   1.000
_cell.length_b   1.000
_cell.length_c   1.000
_cell.angle_alpha   90.00
_cell.angle_beta   90.00
_cell.angle_gamma   90.00
#
_symmetry.space_group_name_H-M   'P 1'
#
loop_
_entity.id
_entity.type
_entity.pdbx_description
1 polymer ?
#
loop_
_entity_poly.entity_id
_entity_poly.type
_entity_poly.pdbx_seq_one_letter_code
_entity_poly.pdbx_strand_id
1 'polypeptide(L)'
;MMKMTGKAFAKKLFGANYERLPRTLFIDVIIFWGLYIAGFQVQIASFVRVLMISTFTAGVMWQALSSKDNVVELTAMLMLPYRCREFVFSYVGVLGAYTVLTKTGLLFAVLLAVSVWNPVELVGMILCMVHAVLMAAAVYSLRKYWYMGGLWTAGIVSAMRSVDSIAFGNGLLVGLLLLLNSLFAVLILWRAEGCVFYPKESKKSHVVRQGKRATLWRYFFRYLSCHKNYLLNTAVMWCVALVLPCFFSEMAGLSVIPVGFAILSLNTPICILLSCDPDLERAVRFLPGQKGCFCIPYCLFIFLCNMAADAIFLCSWQIQNGSVTVYMIAGAVFFALQSAVLSVLLEWLYPIRGWKIESDLWHHPRKYVVPVVMLLLAGGVLVWPVLLPVLLGLLAVEIIILLFIGRRHPE
;
A
#
# COMPACT_ATOMS: atom_id res chain seq x y z
N MET A 1 -7.01 29.94 21.07
CA MET A 1 -6.36 30.19 19.78
C MET A 1 -6.15 28.91 18.98
N MET A 2 -5.50 27.87 19.47
CA MET A 2 -5.27 26.57 18.74
C MET A 2 -6.52 25.90 18.17
N LYS A 3 -7.71 25.95 18.83
CA LYS A 3 -8.95 25.36 18.31
C LYS A 3 -9.48 26.06 17.04
N MET A 4 -9.37 27.38 16.97
CA MET A 4 -9.81 28.13 15.77
C MET A 4 -8.86 27.92 14.59
N THR A 5 -7.55 27.87 14.83
CA THR A 5 -6.55 27.60 13.82
C THR A 5 -6.70 26.18 13.26
N GLY A 6 -6.87 25.16 14.10
CA GLY A 6 -7.09 23.77 13.67
C GLY A 6 -8.32 23.58 12.78
N LYS A 7 -9.43 24.22 13.11
CA LYS A 7 -10.66 24.17 12.30
C LYS A 7 -10.48 24.86 10.94
N ALA A 8 -9.79 26.00 10.92
CA ALA A 8 -9.46 26.72 9.69
C ALA A 8 -8.54 25.88 8.78
N PHE A 9 -7.51 25.24 9.38
CA PHE A 9 -6.62 24.30 8.71
C PHE A 9 -7.39 23.11 8.12
N ALA A 10 -8.26 22.47 8.90
CA ALA A 10 -9.04 21.32 8.46
C ALA A 10 -9.95 21.70 7.28
N LYS A 11 -10.64 22.84 7.37
CA LYS A 11 -11.54 23.29 6.32
C LYS A 11 -10.81 23.65 5.03
N LYS A 12 -9.61 24.21 5.14
CA LYS A 12 -8.79 24.58 3.98
C LYS A 12 -8.10 23.37 3.34
N LEU A 13 -7.53 22.43 4.13
CA LEU A 13 -6.87 21.23 3.61
C LEU A 13 -7.83 20.24 2.96
N PHE A 14 -9.02 20.09 3.50
CA PHE A 14 -9.93 19.03 3.07
C PHE A 14 -11.15 19.53 2.30
N GLY A 15 -11.42 20.83 2.30
CA GLY A 15 -12.53 21.44 1.56
C GLY A 15 -13.84 20.67 1.75
N ALA A 16 -14.48 20.25 0.65
CA ALA A 16 -15.71 19.47 0.66
C ALA A 16 -15.59 18.10 1.36
N ASN A 17 -14.40 17.51 1.44
CA ASN A 17 -14.18 16.24 2.13
C ASN A 17 -14.30 16.36 3.65
N TYR A 18 -14.10 17.56 4.22
CA TYR A 18 -14.33 17.80 5.63
C TYR A 18 -15.80 17.64 6.01
N GLU A 19 -16.71 18.04 5.13
CA GLU A 19 -18.17 17.92 5.35
C GLU A 19 -18.68 16.47 5.20
N ARG A 20 -17.90 15.61 4.49
CA ARG A 20 -18.20 14.19 4.33
C ARG A 20 -17.73 13.32 5.51
N LEU A 21 -16.96 13.86 6.44
CA LEU A 21 -16.41 13.13 7.57
C LEU A 21 -17.46 12.39 8.41
N PRO A 22 -18.62 13.00 8.77
CA PRO A 22 -19.67 12.30 9.51
C PRO A 22 -20.23 11.10 8.73
N ARG A 23 -20.32 11.20 7.40
CA ARG A 23 -20.79 10.11 6.54
C ARG A 23 -19.83 8.95 6.53
N THR A 24 -18.53 9.22 6.52
CA THR A 24 -17.49 8.17 6.57
C THR A 24 -17.55 7.42 7.89
N LEU A 25 -17.63 8.15 9.02
CA LEU A 25 -17.78 7.54 10.34
C LEU A 25 -19.06 6.70 10.47
N PHE A 26 -20.16 7.15 9.85
CA PHE A 26 -21.40 6.39 9.82
C PHE A 26 -21.25 5.08 9.05
N ILE A 27 -20.51 5.08 7.94
CA ILE A 27 -20.19 3.87 7.17
C ILE A 27 -19.35 2.91 8.01
N ASP A 28 -18.35 3.41 8.73
CA ASP A 28 -17.49 2.59 9.60
C ASP A 28 -18.31 1.89 10.70
N VAL A 29 -19.31 2.59 11.28
CA VAL A 29 -20.24 2.02 12.26
C VAL A 29 -21.14 0.95 11.63
N ILE A 30 -21.65 1.16 10.42
CA ILE A 30 -22.45 0.15 9.71
C ILE A 30 -21.63 -1.11 9.44
N ILE A 31 -20.40 -0.96 8.98
CA ILE A 31 -19.49 -2.09 8.71
C ILE A 31 -19.19 -2.85 10.01
N PHE A 32 -18.90 -2.13 11.10
CA PHE A 32 -18.70 -2.74 12.42
C PHE A 32 -19.91 -3.60 12.83
N TRP A 33 -21.11 -3.04 12.81
CA TRP A 33 -22.33 -3.76 13.19
C TRP A 33 -22.64 -4.93 12.27
N GLY A 34 -22.45 -4.76 10.96
CA GLY A 34 -22.65 -5.83 9.97
C GLY A 34 -21.74 -7.03 10.22
N LEU A 35 -20.45 -6.82 10.47
CA LEU A 35 -19.49 -7.88 10.78
C LEU A 35 -19.74 -8.48 12.15
N TYR A 36 -20.08 -7.68 13.15
CA TYR A 36 -20.38 -8.15 14.49
C TYR A 36 -21.62 -9.08 14.52
N ILE A 37 -22.70 -8.70 13.81
CA ILE A 37 -23.91 -9.53 13.69
C ILE A 37 -23.63 -10.81 12.88
N ALA A 38 -22.76 -10.74 11.86
CA ALA A 38 -22.36 -11.91 11.08
C ALA A 38 -21.57 -12.94 11.90
N GLY A 39 -21.11 -12.60 13.11
CA GLY A 39 -20.47 -13.53 14.04
C GLY A 39 -19.08 -14.02 13.60
N PHE A 40 -18.43 -13.33 12.67
CA PHE A 40 -17.06 -13.68 12.27
C PHE A 40 -16.09 -13.36 13.41
N GLN A 41 -15.54 -14.40 14.04
CA GLN A 41 -14.52 -14.25 15.06
C GLN A 41 -13.23 -14.93 14.59
N VAL A 42 -12.14 -14.15 14.57
CA VAL A 42 -10.80 -14.61 14.22
C VAL A 42 -9.88 -14.32 15.41
N GLN A 43 -9.13 -15.35 15.83
CA GLN A 43 -8.10 -15.16 16.86
C GLN A 43 -6.85 -14.58 16.18
N ILE A 44 -6.56 -13.30 16.46
CA ILE A 44 -5.39 -12.61 15.94
C ILE A 44 -4.51 -12.23 17.13
N ALA A 45 -3.22 -12.59 17.09
CA ALA A 45 -2.28 -12.23 18.15
C ALA A 45 -2.20 -10.71 18.33
N SER A 46 -2.10 -10.25 19.58
CA SER A 46 -2.07 -8.83 19.94
C SER A 46 -0.96 -8.07 19.21
N PHE A 47 0.22 -8.68 19.09
CA PHE A 47 1.34 -8.09 18.35
C PHE A 47 1.00 -7.83 16.88
N VAL A 48 0.36 -8.78 16.21
CA VAL A 48 -0.03 -8.66 14.78
C VAL A 48 -1.07 -7.55 14.60
N ARG A 49 -2.06 -7.45 15.50
CA ARG A 49 -3.05 -6.37 15.51
C ARG A 49 -2.39 -4.99 15.63
N VAL A 50 -1.47 -4.85 16.58
CA VAL A 50 -0.68 -3.62 16.79
C VAL A 50 0.13 -3.27 15.56
N LEU A 51 0.84 -4.26 14.99
CA LEU A 51 1.67 -4.07 13.80
C LEU A 51 0.84 -3.63 12.59
N MET A 52 -0.31 -4.26 12.35
CA MET A 52 -1.22 -3.90 11.26
C MET A 52 -1.72 -2.46 11.37
N ILE A 53 -2.26 -2.09 12.53
CA ILE A 53 -2.79 -0.74 12.74
C ILE A 53 -1.67 0.30 12.62
N SER A 54 -0.51 0.03 13.23
CA SER A 54 0.61 0.97 13.21
C SER A 54 1.18 1.15 11.80
N THR A 55 1.41 0.07 11.06
CA THR A 55 1.96 0.14 9.70
C THR A 55 0.97 0.76 8.72
N PHE A 56 -0.31 0.41 8.81
CA PHE A 56 -1.34 1.00 7.96
C PHE A 56 -1.49 2.49 8.24
N THR A 57 -1.59 2.90 9.51
CA THR A 57 -1.72 4.31 9.91
C THR A 57 -0.50 5.12 9.47
N ALA A 58 0.71 4.60 9.69
CA ALA A 58 1.94 5.25 9.27
C ALA A 58 2.01 5.39 7.73
N GLY A 59 1.63 4.37 6.98
CA GLY A 59 1.60 4.38 5.52
C GLY A 59 0.62 5.41 4.97
N VAL A 60 -0.62 5.45 5.50
CA VAL A 60 -1.64 6.43 5.10
C VAL A 60 -1.22 7.85 5.46
N MET A 61 -0.63 8.06 6.66
CA MET A 61 -0.11 9.36 7.06
C MET A 61 1.04 9.81 6.15
N TRP A 62 1.96 8.91 5.80
CA TRP A 62 3.04 9.19 4.85
C TRP A 62 2.51 9.57 3.48
N GLN A 63 1.51 8.84 2.97
CA GLN A 63 0.85 9.15 1.70
C GLN A 63 0.19 10.54 1.75
N ALA A 64 -0.49 10.90 2.85
CA ALA A 64 -1.12 12.19 3.03
C ALA A 64 -0.10 13.33 3.08
N LEU A 65 1.04 13.15 3.75
CA LEU A 65 2.14 14.11 3.80
C LEU A 65 2.83 14.33 2.44
N SER A 66 2.86 13.31 1.58
CA SER A 66 3.48 13.36 0.26
C SER A 66 2.51 13.73 -0.87
N SER A 67 1.21 13.89 -0.58
CA SER A 67 0.19 14.25 -1.56
C SER A 67 0.43 15.65 -2.13
N LYS A 68 0.35 15.77 -3.47
CA LYS A 68 0.54 17.08 -4.17
C LYS A 68 -0.53 18.10 -3.77
N ASP A 69 -1.78 17.65 -3.60
CA ASP A 69 -2.89 18.53 -3.25
C ASP A 69 -2.68 19.17 -1.86
N ASN A 70 -2.29 18.36 -0.88
CA ASN A 70 -1.97 18.85 0.46
C ASN A 70 -0.77 19.80 0.47
N VAL A 71 0.20 19.59 -0.42
CA VAL A 71 1.38 20.44 -0.55
C VAL A 71 1.04 21.80 -1.13
N VAL A 72 0.16 21.87 -2.14
CA VAL A 72 -0.30 23.14 -2.72
C VAL A 72 -1.00 23.98 -1.66
N GLU A 73 -1.92 23.36 -0.90
CA GLU A 73 -2.62 24.04 0.20
C GLU A 73 -1.68 24.46 1.32
N LEU A 74 -0.66 23.64 1.63
CA LEU A 74 0.39 23.96 2.60
C LEU A 74 1.14 25.25 2.21
N THR A 75 1.45 25.42 0.92
CA THR A 75 2.16 26.62 0.41
C THR A 75 1.37 27.89 0.71
N ALA A 76 0.05 27.85 0.47
CA ALA A 76 -0.81 28.99 0.75
C ALA A 76 -0.87 29.32 2.26
N MET A 77 -0.73 28.30 3.12
CA MET A 77 -0.73 28.47 4.57
C MET A 77 0.61 28.96 5.14
N LEU A 78 1.74 28.62 4.48
CA LEU A 78 3.06 29.12 4.89
C LEU A 78 3.21 30.66 4.73
N MET A 79 2.35 31.27 3.88
CA MET A 79 2.30 32.73 3.76
C MET A 79 1.64 33.44 4.93
N LEU A 80 0.99 32.71 5.84
CA LEU A 80 0.33 33.27 7.00
C LEU A 80 1.34 33.47 8.16
N PRO A 81 1.20 34.53 8.99
CA PRO A 81 2.13 34.84 10.06
C PRO A 81 1.96 33.93 11.29
N TYR A 82 2.12 32.61 11.10
CA TYR A 82 2.12 31.65 12.20
C TYR A 82 3.54 31.41 12.71
N ARG A 83 3.65 31.12 14.02
CA ARG A 83 4.89 30.59 14.58
C ARG A 83 5.15 29.19 14.00
N CYS A 84 6.36 28.92 13.52
CA CYS A 84 6.71 27.64 12.88
C CYS A 84 6.27 26.41 13.67
N ARG A 85 6.40 26.44 15.00
CA ARG A 85 6.00 25.33 15.87
C ARG A 85 4.49 25.09 15.87
N GLU A 86 3.70 26.16 16.06
CA GLU A 86 2.23 26.08 16.06
C GLU A 86 1.73 25.58 14.70
N PHE A 87 2.36 26.00 13.62
CA PHE A 87 2.08 25.55 12.27
C PHE A 87 2.31 24.05 12.13
N VAL A 88 3.50 23.53 12.47
CA VAL A 88 3.85 22.11 12.34
C VAL A 88 2.89 21.23 13.15
N PHE A 89 2.64 21.56 14.41
CA PHE A 89 1.72 20.77 15.24
C PHE A 89 0.28 20.84 14.77
N SER A 90 -0.19 22.00 14.31
CA SER A 90 -1.54 22.14 13.75
C SER A 90 -1.69 21.34 12.45
N TYR A 91 -0.70 21.40 11.58
CA TYR A 91 -0.70 20.66 10.31
C TYR A 91 -0.67 19.15 10.54
N VAL A 92 0.29 18.65 11.32
CA VAL A 92 0.43 17.22 11.62
C VAL A 92 -0.78 16.71 12.40
N GLY A 93 -1.28 17.47 13.37
CA GLY A 93 -2.44 17.10 14.16
C GLY A 93 -3.73 17.00 13.34
N VAL A 94 -4.00 18.01 12.50
CA VAL A 94 -5.19 18.02 11.63
C VAL A 94 -5.12 16.92 10.58
N LEU A 95 -3.96 16.75 9.92
CA LEU A 95 -3.77 15.72 8.91
C LEU A 95 -3.83 14.32 9.54
N GLY A 96 -3.22 14.14 10.71
CA GLY A 96 -3.25 12.89 11.47
C GLY A 96 -4.66 12.53 11.93
N ALA A 97 -5.40 13.47 12.51
CA ALA A 97 -6.78 13.24 12.92
C ALA A 97 -7.67 12.84 11.73
N TYR A 98 -7.51 13.52 10.59
CA TYR A 98 -8.26 13.19 9.38
C TYR A 98 -7.91 11.79 8.85
N THR A 99 -6.63 11.44 8.76
CA THR A 99 -6.18 10.13 8.25
C THR A 99 -6.64 8.99 9.18
N VAL A 100 -6.56 9.20 10.49
CA VAL A 100 -7.05 8.22 11.47
C VAL A 100 -8.56 8.03 11.34
N LEU A 101 -9.34 9.11 11.29
CA LEU A 101 -10.80 9.02 11.24
C LEU A 101 -11.34 8.48 9.90
N THR A 102 -10.71 8.81 8.77
CA THR A 102 -11.24 8.46 7.44
C THR A 102 -10.69 7.17 6.84
N LYS A 103 -9.49 6.75 7.25
CA LYS A 103 -8.81 5.59 6.68
C LYS A 103 -8.54 4.50 7.71
N THR A 104 -7.87 4.86 8.80
CA THR A 104 -7.53 3.88 9.86
C THR A 104 -8.78 3.49 10.64
N GLY A 105 -9.76 4.38 10.78
CA GLY A 105 -11.04 4.11 11.45
C GLY A 105 -11.77 2.90 10.89
N LEU A 106 -11.79 2.76 9.56
CA LEU A 106 -12.38 1.60 8.89
C LEU A 106 -11.66 0.29 9.28
N LEU A 107 -10.32 0.27 9.19
CA LEU A 107 -9.54 -0.91 9.58
C LEU A 107 -9.74 -1.25 11.07
N PHE A 108 -9.77 -0.23 11.91
CA PHE A 108 -10.01 -0.40 13.34
C PHE A 108 -11.41 -0.94 13.64
N ALA A 109 -12.44 -0.46 12.94
CA ALA A 109 -13.82 -0.94 13.06
C ALA A 109 -13.92 -2.44 12.66
N VAL A 110 -13.26 -2.83 11.56
CA VAL A 110 -13.21 -4.23 11.12
C VAL A 110 -12.51 -5.11 12.18
N LEU A 111 -11.36 -4.70 12.68
CA LEU A 111 -10.62 -5.46 13.70
C LEU A 111 -11.41 -5.55 15.01
N LEU A 112 -12.13 -4.49 15.40
CA LEU A 112 -12.99 -4.49 16.56
C LEU A 112 -14.16 -5.49 16.43
N ALA A 113 -14.74 -5.61 15.24
CA ALA A 113 -15.85 -6.50 14.99
C ALA A 113 -15.44 -7.97 14.98
N VAL A 114 -14.22 -8.26 14.47
CA VAL A 114 -13.78 -9.63 14.17
C VAL A 114 -12.99 -10.27 15.32
N SER A 115 -12.41 -9.50 16.26
CA SER A 115 -11.60 -10.03 17.35
C SER A 115 -12.12 -9.65 18.73
N VAL A 116 -11.85 -10.53 19.71
CA VAL A 116 -12.17 -10.26 21.13
C VAL A 116 -11.14 -9.29 21.72
N TRP A 117 -11.62 -8.29 22.45
CA TRP A 117 -10.78 -7.21 22.98
C TRP A 117 -10.88 -7.06 24.48
N ASN A 118 -9.73 -6.84 25.11
CA ASN A 118 -9.65 -6.34 26.47
C ASN A 118 -9.63 -4.80 26.47
N PRO A 119 -10.20 -4.12 27.48
CA PRO A 119 -10.18 -2.65 27.55
C PRO A 119 -8.75 -2.04 27.49
N VAL A 120 -7.77 -2.73 28.06
CA VAL A 120 -6.35 -2.32 28.04
C VAL A 120 -5.79 -2.35 26.62
N GLU A 121 -6.11 -3.39 25.85
CA GLU A 121 -5.70 -3.52 24.44
C GLU A 121 -6.32 -2.43 23.56
N LEU A 122 -7.57 -2.07 23.81
CA LEU A 122 -8.24 -0.95 23.12
C LEU A 122 -7.50 0.37 23.31
N VAL A 123 -7.17 0.71 24.55
CA VAL A 123 -6.38 1.91 24.87
C VAL A 123 -5.00 1.82 24.19
N GLY A 124 -4.36 0.66 24.26
CA GLY A 124 -3.08 0.41 23.59
C GLY A 124 -3.15 0.63 22.09
N MET A 125 -4.21 0.20 21.43
CA MET A 125 -4.40 0.40 19.98
C MET A 125 -4.57 1.87 19.59
N ILE A 126 -5.33 2.63 20.38
CA ILE A 126 -5.47 4.09 20.16
C ILE A 126 -4.11 4.77 20.32
N LEU A 127 -3.34 4.37 21.34
CA LEU A 127 -1.99 4.86 21.53
C LEU A 127 -1.08 4.51 20.35
N CYS A 128 -1.18 3.30 19.79
CA CYS A 128 -0.44 2.88 18.61
C CYS A 128 -0.79 3.71 17.36
N MET A 129 -2.06 4.06 17.17
CA MET A 129 -2.47 4.93 16.05
C MET A 129 -1.86 6.32 16.19
N VAL A 130 -1.93 6.92 17.38
CA VAL A 130 -1.31 8.23 17.65
C VAL A 130 0.21 8.18 17.48
N HIS A 131 0.85 7.15 18.03
CA HIS A 131 2.27 6.90 17.85
C HIS A 131 2.67 6.78 16.38
N ALA A 132 1.92 6.02 15.58
CA ALA A 132 2.19 5.82 14.16
C ALA A 132 2.09 7.12 13.35
N VAL A 133 1.10 7.97 13.66
CA VAL A 133 0.98 9.33 13.06
C VAL A 133 2.20 10.18 13.39
N LEU A 134 2.60 10.24 14.66
CA LEU A 134 3.75 11.03 15.11
C LEU A 134 5.06 10.50 14.51
N MET A 135 5.25 9.18 14.48
CA MET A 135 6.41 8.54 13.85
C MET A 135 6.50 8.85 12.35
N ALA A 136 5.41 8.68 11.62
CA ALA A 136 5.39 8.98 10.19
C ALA A 136 5.73 10.44 9.90
N ALA A 137 5.18 11.37 10.68
CA ALA A 137 5.47 12.80 10.54
C ALA A 137 6.94 13.14 10.91
N ALA A 138 7.47 12.56 11.99
CA ALA A 138 8.85 12.77 12.42
C ALA A 138 9.85 12.19 11.40
N VAL A 139 9.63 10.97 10.91
CA VAL A 139 10.45 10.36 9.86
C VAL A 139 10.37 11.17 8.56
N TYR A 140 9.18 11.67 8.20
CA TYR A 140 9.01 12.54 7.04
C TYR A 140 9.78 13.86 7.19
N SER A 141 9.81 14.44 8.37
CA SER A 141 10.62 15.64 8.64
C SER A 141 12.12 15.38 8.51
N LEU A 142 12.56 14.13 8.80
CA LEU A 142 13.95 13.67 8.67
C LEU A 142 14.28 13.09 7.28
N ARG A 143 13.43 13.23 6.27
CA ARG A 143 13.59 12.60 4.94
C ARG A 143 14.94 12.86 4.26
N LYS A 144 15.67 13.89 4.64
CA LYS A 144 17.04 14.13 4.19
C LYS A 144 17.98 13.01 4.65
N TYR A 145 17.66 12.37 5.78
CA TYR A 145 18.40 11.27 6.40
C TYR A 145 17.49 10.02 6.49
N TRP A 146 16.91 9.60 5.35
CA TRP A 146 15.91 8.54 5.27
C TRP A 146 16.36 7.22 5.91
N TYR A 147 17.67 6.90 5.84
CA TYR A 147 18.26 5.72 6.47
C TYR A 147 18.14 5.75 8.00
N MET A 148 18.26 6.92 8.62
CA MET A 148 18.06 7.08 10.07
C MET A 148 16.60 6.80 10.48
N GLY A 149 15.65 7.27 9.65
CA GLY A 149 14.23 6.95 9.86
C GLY A 149 13.95 5.46 9.73
N GLY A 150 14.55 4.78 8.74
CA GLY A 150 14.43 3.34 8.55
C GLY A 150 15.01 2.53 9.71
N LEU A 151 16.21 2.87 10.18
CA LEU A 151 16.81 2.24 11.35
C LEU A 151 16.01 2.47 12.64
N TRP A 152 15.48 3.66 12.82
CA TRP A 152 14.65 3.98 13.98
C TRP A 152 13.35 3.16 13.98
N THR A 153 12.61 3.09 12.86
CA THR A 153 11.39 2.29 12.77
C THR A 153 11.65 0.80 12.97
N ALA A 154 12.71 0.26 12.36
CA ALA A 154 13.12 -1.13 12.55
C ALA A 154 13.50 -1.41 14.03
N GLY A 155 14.21 -0.49 14.67
CA GLY A 155 14.57 -0.60 16.10
C GLY A 155 13.35 -0.64 17.01
N ILE A 156 12.33 0.20 16.76
CA ILE A 156 11.09 0.20 17.55
C ILE A 156 10.30 -1.10 17.36
N VAL A 157 10.15 -1.58 16.12
CA VAL A 157 9.45 -2.86 15.86
C VAL A 157 10.17 -4.01 16.54
N SER A 158 11.52 -4.06 16.48
CA SER A 158 12.31 -5.08 17.16
C SER A 158 12.17 -5.00 18.68
N ALA A 159 12.19 -3.79 19.26
CA ALA A 159 12.01 -3.59 20.68
C ALA A 159 10.61 -4.01 21.15
N MET A 160 9.57 -3.67 20.40
CA MET A 160 8.19 -4.11 20.69
C MET A 160 8.07 -5.63 20.67
N ARG A 161 8.68 -6.30 19.67
CA ARG A 161 8.68 -7.76 19.58
C ARG A 161 9.42 -8.41 20.73
N SER A 162 10.58 -7.87 21.12
CA SER A 162 11.37 -8.38 22.23
C SER A 162 10.61 -8.27 23.57
N VAL A 163 9.93 -7.15 23.80
CA VAL A 163 9.13 -6.93 25.02
C VAL A 163 7.94 -7.87 25.04
N ASP A 164 7.26 -8.09 23.92
CA ASP A 164 6.11 -9.01 23.83
C ASP A 164 6.54 -10.46 24.08
N SER A 165 7.72 -10.88 23.59
CA SER A 165 8.26 -12.24 23.78
C SER A 165 8.75 -12.54 25.21
N ILE A 166 9.34 -11.54 25.89
CA ILE A 166 9.94 -11.72 27.24
C ILE A 166 8.87 -11.60 28.33
N ALA A 167 7.92 -10.70 28.15
CA ALA A 167 6.93 -10.34 29.15
C ALA A 167 5.54 -10.79 28.71
N PHE A 168 5.28 -12.08 28.71
CA PHE A 168 3.95 -12.62 28.49
C PHE A 168 2.91 -11.87 29.36
N GLY A 169 2.22 -10.88 28.77
CA GLY A 169 1.18 -10.10 29.42
C GLY A 169 1.54 -8.69 29.94
N ASN A 170 2.77 -8.20 29.76
CA ASN A 170 3.13 -6.85 30.22
C ASN A 170 2.82 -5.74 29.17
N GLY A 171 1.53 -5.58 28.86
CA GLY A 171 1.06 -4.46 28.04
C GLY A 171 1.50 -3.06 28.56
N LEU A 172 1.81 -2.97 29.87
CA LEU A 172 2.37 -1.76 30.49
C LEU A 172 3.75 -1.39 29.94
N LEU A 173 4.66 -2.35 29.73
CA LEU A 173 5.99 -2.07 29.18
C LEU A 173 5.92 -1.64 27.72
N VAL A 174 5.08 -2.29 26.91
CA VAL A 174 4.82 -1.89 25.52
C VAL A 174 4.22 -0.49 25.48
N GLY A 175 3.25 -0.20 26.34
CA GLY A 175 2.63 1.12 26.46
C GLY A 175 3.64 2.21 26.85
N LEU A 176 4.53 1.93 27.79
CA LEU A 176 5.58 2.85 28.21
C LEU A 176 6.59 3.11 27.09
N LEU A 177 7.00 2.08 26.37
CA LEU A 177 7.89 2.19 25.19
C LEU A 177 7.26 3.06 24.10
N LEU A 178 5.98 2.86 23.82
CA LEU A 178 5.23 3.67 22.85
C LEU A 178 5.12 5.13 23.29
N LEU A 179 4.86 5.37 24.58
CA LEU A 179 4.80 6.73 25.14
C LEU A 179 6.14 7.44 25.05
N LEU A 180 7.23 6.79 25.47
CA LEU A 180 8.58 7.35 25.37
C LEU A 180 8.97 7.67 23.94
N ASN A 181 8.68 6.76 23.01
CA ASN A 181 8.98 6.96 21.59
C ASN A 181 8.09 8.05 20.97
N SER A 182 6.81 8.16 21.37
CA SER A 182 5.93 9.25 20.95
C SER A 182 6.46 10.60 21.42
N LEU A 183 6.97 10.67 22.65
CA LEU A 183 7.58 11.87 23.21
C LEU A 183 8.84 12.27 22.44
N PHE A 184 9.66 11.29 22.05
CA PHE A 184 10.82 11.51 21.19
C PHE A 184 10.42 12.03 19.81
N ALA A 185 9.38 11.46 19.18
CA ALA A 185 8.84 11.95 17.93
C ALA A 185 8.32 13.40 18.04
N VAL A 186 7.63 13.74 19.13
CA VAL A 186 7.20 15.12 19.42
C VAL A 186 8.38 16.07 19.55
N LEU A 187 9.47 15.67 20.22
CA LEU A 187 10.70 16.48 20.32
C LEU A 187 11.34 16.75 18.94
N ILE A 188 11.34 15.76 18.05
CA ILE A 188 11.81 15.95 16.67
C ILE A 188 10.93 16.97 15.94
N LEU A 189 9.61 16.81 16.03
CA LEU A 189 8.65 17.73 15.40
C LEU A 189 8.71 19.15 15.99
N TRP A 190 9.04 19.27 17.26
CA TRP A 190 9.24 20.57 17.92
C TRP A 190 10.40 21.37 17.34
N ARG A 191 11.44 20.66 16.84
CA ARG A 191 12.60 21.27 16.19
C ARG A 191 12.42 21.41 14.67
N ALA A 192 11.40 20.79 14.11
CA ALA A 192 11.17 20.80 12.66
C ALA A 192 10.67 22.17 12.20
N GLU A 193 11.23 22.63 11.09
CA GLU A 193 10.77 23.82 10.39
C GLU A 193 9.59 23.48 9.46
N GLY A 194 8.61 24.40 9.36
CA GLY A 194 7.44 24.18 8.49
C GLY A 194 7.79 23.93 7.01
N CYS A 195 8.89 24.56 6.54
CA CYS A 195 9.39 24.40 5.16
C CYS A 195 9.87 22.97 4.85
N VAL A 196 10.17 22.14 5.86
CA VAL A 196 10.61 20.74 5.66
C VAL A 196 9.49 19.89 5.10
N PHE A 197 8.23 20.22 5.39
CA PHE A 197 7.05 19.52 4.83
C PHE A 197 6.76 19.90 3.39
N TYR A 198 7.39 20.96 2.88
CA TYR A 198 7.28 21.34 1.48
C TYR A 198 8.28 20.53 0.63
N PRO A 199 7.81 19.72 -0.32
CA PRO A 199 8.69 19.01 -1.22
C PRO A 199 9.33 20.03 -2.15
N LYS A 200 10.65 20.23 -2.07
CA LYS A 200 11.38 20.92 -3.13
C LYS A 200 11.12 20.17 -4.42
N GLU A 201 10.36 20.75 -5.33
CA GLU A 201 10.30 20.28 -6.70
C GLU A 201 11.73 20.33 -7.26
N SER A 202 12.41 19.21 -7.20
CA SER A 202 13.61 19.02 -7.99
C SER A 202 13.13 18.97 -9.44
N LYS A 203 13.14 20.14 -10.11
CA LYS A 203 13.15 20.21 -11.57
C LYS A 203 14.44 19.57 -12.05
N LYS A 204 14.55 18.27 -11.92
CA LYS A 204 15.51 17.49 -12.68
C LYS A 204 14.94 17.46 -14.09
N SER A 205 15.28 18.47 -14.88
CA SER A 205 15.30 18.35 -16.32
C SER A 205 16.15 17.11 -16.63
N HIS A 206 15.50 15.98 -16.79
CA HIS A 206 16.15 14.77 -17.27
C HIS A 206 16.42 15.02 -18.76
N VAL A 207 17.57 15.61 -19.05
CA VAL A 207 18.16 15.54 -20.38
C VAL A 207 18.24 14.05 -20.71
N VAL A 208 17.38 13.65 -21.63
CA VAL A 208 17.35 12.29 -22.16
C VAL A 208 18.66 12.09 -22.93
N ARG A 209 19.69 11.59 -22.25
CA ARG A 209 20.88 11.09 -22.94
C ARG A 209 20.41 9.89 -23.75
N GLN A 210 20.30 10.08 -25.05
CA GLN A 210 20.07 9.00 -26.02
C GLN A 210 21.27 8.05 -25.96
N GLY A 211 21.15 7.01 -25.13
CA GLY A 211 22.09 5.91 -25.13
C GLY A 211 21.78 4.98 -26.29
N LYS A 212 22.79 4.62 -27.07
CA LYS A 212 22.73 3.85 -28.34
C LYS A 212 22.08 2.45 -28.25
N ARG A 213 21.64 1.95 -27.07
CA ARG A 213 20.92 0.70 -26.87
C ARG A 213 19.92 0.86 -25.73
N ALA A 214 18.75 1.43 -26.02
CA ALA A 214 17.63 1.45 -25.08
C ALA A 214 16.86 0.12 -25.22
N THR A 215 17.09 -0.84 -24.33
CA THR A 215 16.24 -2.05 -24.22
C THR A 215 14.97 -1.70 -23.47
N LEU A 216 13.84 -2.36 -23.83
CA LEU A 216 12.55 -2.19 -23.14
C LEU A 216 12.64 -2.41 -21.63
N TRP A 217 13.47 -3.36 -21.19
CA TRP A 217 13.76 -3.61 -19.78
C TRP A 217 14.30 -2.38 -19.06
N ARG A 218 15.24 -1.68 -19.69
CA ARG A 218 15.78 -0.43 -19.13
C ARG A 218 14.71 0.66 -19.04
N TYR A 219 13.75 0.67 -19.97
CA TYR A 219 12.59 1.57 -19.91
C TYR A 219 11.72 1.23 -18.69
N PHE A 220 11.34 -0.03 -18.48
CA PHE A 220 10.50 -0.45 -17.36
C PHE A 220 11.14 -0.13 -15.99
N PHE A 221 12.41 -0.49 -15.81
CA PHE A 221 13.12 -0.18 -14.57
C PHE A 221 13.29 1.33 -14.35
N ARG A 222 13.56 2.07 -15.40
CA ARG A 222 13.67 3.54 -15.33
C ARG A 222 12.33 4.16 -15.01
N TYR A 223 11.26 3.70 -15.63
CA TYR A 223 9.90 4.16 -15.36
C TYR A 223 9.53 3.96 -13.88
N LEU A 224 9.73 2.76 -13.36
CA LEU A 224 9.50 2.46 -11.95
C LEU A 224 10.35 3.34 -11.02
N SER A 225 11.62 3.56 -11.33
CA SER A 225 12.54 4.35 -10.51
C SER A 225 12.27 5.86 -10.58
N CYS A 226 11.79 6.37 -11.71
CA CYS A 226 11.47 7.80 -11.89
C CYS A 226 10.16 8.18 -11.20
N HIS A 227 9.19 7.26 -11.16
CA HIS A 227 7.91 7.47 -10.50
C HIS A 227 7.94 6.97 -9.06
N LYS A 228 8.29 7.87 -8.13
CA LYS A 228 8.44 7.54 -6.69
C LYS A 228 7.22 6.83 -6.10
N ASN A 229 6.02 7.19 -6.53
CA ASN A 229 4.78 6.57 -6.05
C ASN A 229 4.68 5.09 -6.45
N TYR A 230 5.18 4.72 -7.64
CA TYR A 230 5.14 3.33 -8.12
C TYR A 230 6.20 2.48 -7.44
N LEU A 231 7.40 3.05 -7.27
CA LEU A 231 8.45 2.40 -6.49
C LEU A 231 8.01 2.18 -5.03
N LEU A 232 7.40 3.20 -4.42
CA LEU A 232 6.88 3.11 -3.04
C LEU A 232 5.80 2.03 -2.93
N ASN A 233 4.85 1.97 -3.87
CA ASN A 233 3.80 0.95 -3.84
C ASN A 233 4.38 -0.46 -3.95
N THR A 234 5.35 -0.67 -4.84
CA THR A 234 6.04 -1.96 -4.97
C THR A 234 6.81 -2.32 -3.69
N ALA A 235 7.48 -1.36 -3.07
CA ALA A 235 8.17 -1.56 -1.78
C ALA A 235 7.18 -1.89 -0.65
N VAL A 236 6.03 -1.22 -0.61
CA VAL A 236 4.96 -1.53 0.36
C VAL A 236 4.43 -2.94 0.16
N MET A 237 4.24 -3.41 -1.09
CA MET A 237 3.84 -4.79 -1.35
C MET A 237 4.87 -5.81 -0.85
N TRP A 238 6.16 -5.52 -0.97
CA TRP A 238 7.21 -6.37 -0.40
C TRP A 238 7.19 -6.37 1.15
N CYS A 239 6.91 -5.22 1.77
CA CYS A 239 6.72 -5.15 3.22
C CYS A 239 5.49 -5.95 3.67
N VAL A 240 4.38 -5.87 2.92
CA VAL A 240 3.18 -6.68 3.16
C VAL A 240 3.52 -8.16 3.05
N ALA A 241 4.31 -8.58 2.04
CA ALA A 241 4.75 -9.95 1.86
C ALA A 241 5.54 -10.50 3.07
N LEU A 242 6.34 -9.66 3.73
CA LEU A 242 7.06 -10.04 4.95
C LEU A 242 6.15 -10.26 6.15
N VAL A 243 5.09 -9.44 6.29
CA VAL A 243 4.20 -9.44 7.45
C VAL A 243 3.06 -10.44 7.32
N LEU A 244 2.61 -10.70 6.09
CA LEU A 244 1.43 -11.52 5.80
C LEU A 244 1.51 -12.95 6.38
N PRO A 245 2.67 -13.66 6.38
CA PRO A 245 2.81 -14.96 7.01
C PRO A 245 2.54 -14.95 8.51
N CYS A 246 2.97 -13.89 9.23
CA CYS A 246 2.67 -13.74 10.66
C CYS A 246 1.17 -13.69 10.91
N PHE A 247 0.44 -13.10 9.98
CA PHE A 247 -1.00 -12.97 10.05
C PHE A 247 -1.72 -14.30 9.77
N PHE A 248 -1.24 -15.02 8.77
CA PHE A 248 -1.86 -16.28 8.36
C PHE A 248 -1.55 -17.45 9.31
N SER A 249 -0.42 -17.42 10.00
CA SER A 249 -0.08 -18.45 11.01
C SER A 249 -1.06 -18.47 12.19
N GLU A 250 -1.69 -17.34 12.48
CA GLU A 250 -2.69 -17.20 13.53
C GLU A 250 -4.10 -17.65 13.11
N MET A 251 -4.33 -17.84 11.80
CA MET A 251 -5.60 -18.30 11.26
C MET A 251 -5.64 -19.83 11.19
N ALA A 252 -5.75 -20.48 12.34
CA ALA A 252 -5.78 -21.93 12.43
C ALA A 252 -6.95 -22.54 11.62
N GLY A 253 -6.66 -23.50 10.75
CA GLY A 253 -7.65 -24.34 10.06
C GLY A 253 -8.04 -23.92 8.64
N LEU A 254 -7.64 -22.76 8.14
CA LEU A 254 -7.88 -22.35 6.76
C LEU A 254 -6.58 -22.25 5.98
N SER A 255 -6.48 -22.91 4.83
CA SER A 255 -5.34 -22.76 3.91
C SER A 255 -5.41 -21.41 3.18
N VAL A 256 -5.19 -20.30 3.90
CA VAL A 256 -5.36 -18.92 3.41
C VAL A 256 -4.24 -18.49 2.45
N ILE A 257 -3.28 -19.35 2.18
CA ILE A 257 -2.08 -19.09 1.35
C ILE A 257 -2.44 -18.56 -0.05
N PRO A 258 -3.43 -19.12 -0.80
CA PRO A 258 -3.83 -18.58 -2.10
C PRO A 258 -4.30 -17.13 -2.04
N VAL A 259 -4.96 -16.74 -0.94
CA VAL A 259 -5.39 -15.36 -0.71
C VAL A 259 -4.17 -14.44 -0.53
N GLY A 260 -3.11 -14.93 0.10
CA GLY A 260 -1.83 -14.22 0.20
C GLY A 260 -1.26 -13.86 -1.17
N PHE A 261 -1.14 -14.84 -2.05
CA PHE A 261 -0.66 -14.61 -3.42
C PHE A 261 -1.57 -13.67 -4.21
N ALA A 262 -2.90 -13.77 -4.05
CA ALA A 262 -3.83 -12.85 -4.66
C ALA A 262 -3.63 -11.41 -4.15
N ILE A 263 -3.41 -11.21 -2.85
CA ILE A 263 -3.12 -9.90 -2.27
C ILE A 263 -1.80 -9.34 -2.83
N LEU A 264 -0.74 -10.15 -2.93
CA LEU A 264 0.56 -9.73 -3.43
C LEU A 264 0.54 -9.35 -4.92
N SER A 265 -0.40 -9.90 -5.68
CA SER A 265 -0.62 -9.52 -7.09
C SER A 265 -1.32 -8.17 -7.28
N LEU A 266 -1.70 -7.46 -6.19
CA LEU A 266 -2.37 -6.15 -6.22
C LEU A 266 -1.44 -4.97 -6.57
N ASN A 267 -0.28 -5.19 -7.16
CA ASN A 267 0.64 -4.12 -7.56
C ASN A 267 0.12 -3.34 -8.79
N THR A 268 -0.98 -2.63 -8.59
CA THR A 268 -1.73 -1.91 -9.63
C THR A 268 -0.89 -0.97 -10.49
N PRO A 269 0.07 -0.17 -9.97
CA PRO A 269 0.85 0.73 -10.80
C PRO A 269 1.64 0.06 -11.91
N ILE A 270 2.15 -1.14 -11.65
CA ILE A 270 2.89 -1.92 -12.65
C ILE A 270 1.93 -2.51 -13.68
N CYS A 271 0.72 -2.89 -13.26
CA CYS A 271 -0.29 -3.51 -14.11
C CYS A 271 -0.98 -2.54 -15.09
N ILE A 272 -0.87 -1.21 -14.89
CA ILE A 272 -1.51 -0.18 -15.72
C ILE A 272 -0.50 0.75 -16.42
N LEU A 273 0.73 0.29 -16.62
CA LEU A 273 1.83 1.09 -17.15
C LEU A 273 1.54 1.68 -18.53
N LEU A 274 0.88 0.93 -19.42
CA LEU A 274 0.52 1.39 -20.75
C LEU A 274 -0.52 2.52 -20.71
N SER A 275 -1.46 2.46 -19.76
CA SER A 275 -2.44 3.51 -19.52
C SER A 275 -1.84 4.74 -18.84
N CYS A 276 -0.73 4.57 -18.09
CA CYS A 276 -0.04 5.67 -17.42
C CYS A 276 0.80 6.54 -18.37
N ASP A 277 1.27 5.97 -19.49
CA ASP A 277 2.09 6.67 -20.49
C ASP A 277 1.39 6.65 -21.86
N PRO A 278 0.59 7.70 -22.20
CA PRO A 278 -0.13 7.79 -23.46
C PRO A 278 0.77 7.83 -24.69
N ASP A 279 1.99 8.34 -24.57
CA ASP A 279 2.95 8.41 -25.68
C ASP A 279 3.52 7.01 -25.97
N LEU A 280 3.77 6.23 -24.94
CA LEU A 280 4.12 4.82 -25.07
C LEU A 280 2.97 4.02 -25.68
N GLU A 281 1.73 4.23 -25.24
CA GLU A 281 0.56 3.57 -25.81
C GLU A 281 0.46 3.82 -27.32
N ARG A 282 0.60 5.09 -27.74
CA ARG A 282 0.58 5.47 -29.14
C ARG A 282 1.72 4.81 -29.91
N ALA A 283 2.96 4.87 -29.41
CA ALA A 283 4.10 4.26 -30.07
C ALA A 283 3.92 2.77 -30.27
N VAL A 284 3.48 2.02 -29.26
CA VAL A 284 3.29 0.57 -29.34
C VAL A 284 2.14 0.15 -30.25
N ARG A 285 1.07 0.96 -30.31
CA ARG A 285 -0.12 0.63 -31.13
C ARG A 285 0.02 0.99 -32.61
N PHE A 286 0.68 2.11 -32.91
CA PHE A 286 0.74 2.64 -34.28
C PHE A 286 1.99 2.20 -35.04
N LEU A 287 3.11 1.91 -34.35
CA LEU A 287 4.31 1.45 -35.01
C LEU A 287 4.20 -0.05 -35.38
N PRO A 288 4.54 -0.39 -36.63
CA PRO A 288 4.47 -1.79 -37.09
C PRO A 288 5.47 -2.67 -36.33
N GLY A 289 5.06 -3.91 -36.02
CA GLY A 289 5.91 -4.90 -35.34
C GLY A 289 6.14 -4.67 -33.85
N GLN A 290 5.73 -3.54 -33.26
CA GLN A 290 5.99 -3.25 -31.85
C GLN A 290 5.10 -4.03 -30.88
N LYS A 291 3.96 -4.53 -31.33
CA LYS A 291 2.98 -5.24 -30.48
C LYS A 291 3.59 -6.45 -29.75
N GLY A 292 4.20 -7.37 -30.49
CA GLY A 292 4.83 -8.57 -29.91
C GLY A 292 6.09 -8.24 -29.12
N CYS A 293 6.87 -7.27 -29.62
CA CYS A 293 8.07 -6.82 -28.92
C CYS A 293 7.80 -6.16 -27.57
N PHE A 294 6.59 -5.61 -27.35
CA PHE A 294 6.22 -4.95 -26.11
C PHE A 294 5.44 -5.87 -25.15
N CYS A 295 4.38 -6.57 -25.64
CA CYS A 295 3.46 -7.30 -24.77
C CYS A 295 4.15 -8.41 -23.98
N ILE A 296 5.04 -9.19 -24.62
CA ILE A 296 5.73 -10.30 -23.96
C ILE A 296 6.73 -9.82 -22.89
N PRO A 297 7.66 -8.86 -23.18
CA PRO A 297 8.53 -8.31 -22.14
C PRO A 297 7.76 -7.61 -21.03
N TYR A 298 6.63 -6.97 -21.32
CA TYR A 298 5.80 -6.33 -20.31
C TYR A 298 5.13 -7.37 -19.38
N CYS A 299 4.58 -8.44 -19.94
CA CYS A 299 4.05 -9.56 -19.15
C CYS A 299 5.14 -10.16 -18.24
N LEU A 300 6.33 -10.41 -18.80
CA LEU A 300 7.45 -10.94 -18.04
C LEU A 300 7.91 -9.96 -16.92
N PHE A 301 7.87 -8.66 -17.16
CA PHE A 301 8.20 -7.65 -16.16
C PHE A 301 7.21 -7.68 -14.97
N ILE A 302 5.90 -7.72 -15.23
CA ILE A 302 4.88 -7.84 -14.18
C ILE A 302 5.06 -9.15 -13.42
N PHE A 303 5.24 -10.26 -14.14
CA PHE A 303 5.47 -11.58 -13.55
C PHE A 303 6.67 -11.57 -12.59
N LEU A 304 7.81 -11.02 -13.00
CA LEU A 304 9.00 -10.97 -12.15
C LEU A 304 8.81 -10.08 -10.91
N CYS A 305 8.09 -8.97 -11.03
CA CYS A 305 7.78 -8.11 -9.88
C CYS A 305 6.88 -8.82 -8.86
N ASN A 306 5.86 -9.55 -9.33
CA ASN A 306 4.97 -10.32 -8.47
C ASN A 306 5.71 -11.52 -7.86
N MET A 307 6.50 -12.26 -8.66
CA MET A 307 7.34 -13.36 -8.16
C MET A 307 8.34 -12.92 -7.09
N ALA A 308 8.88 -11.69 -7.19
CA ALA A 308 9.75 -11.15 -6.14
C ALA A 308 8.97 -10.96 -4.83
N ALA A 309 7.73 -10.47 -4.87
CA ALA A 309 6.88 -10.36 -3.69
C ALA A 309 6.52 -11.74 -3.11
N ASP A 310 6.15 -12.68 -3.97
CA ASP A 310 5.80 -14.05 -3.58
C ASP A 310 7.01 -14.80 -3.00
N ALA A 311 8.22 -14.59 -3.53
CA ALA A 311 9.44 -15.16 -2.98
C ALA A 311 9.73 -14.63 -1.58
N ILE A 312 9.56 -13.31 -1.35
CA ILE A 312 9.68 -12.71 -0.02
C ILE A 312 8.67 -13.32 0.96
N PHE A 313 7.43 -13.50 0.51
CA PHE A 313 6.38 -14.15 1.29
C PHE A 313 6.74 -15.59 1.67
N LEU A 314 7.19 -16.40 0.70
CA LEU A 314 7.59 -17.78 0.93
C LEU A 314 8.82 -17.90 1.85
N CYS A 315 9.80 -17.00 1.69
CA CYS A 315 10.96 -16.93 2.61
C CYS A 315 10.52 -16.58 4.03
N SER A 316 9.64 -15.58 4.18
CA SER A 316 9.09 -15.21 5.49
C SER A 316 8.26 -16.35 6.09
N TRP A 317 7.47 -17.05 5.28
CA TRP A 317 6.71 -18.24 5.69
C TRP A 317 7.63 -19.36 6.18
N GLN A 318 8.72 -19.65 5.45
CA GLN A 318 9.69 -20.67 5.83
C GLN A 318 10.34 -20.37 7.19
N ILE A 319 10.68 -19.10 7.44
CA ILE A 319 11.31 -18.68 8.71
C ILE A 319 10.34 -18.84 9.89
N GLN A 320 9.04 -18.62 9.69
CA GLN A 320 8.06 -18.62 10.77
C GLN A 320 7.43 -20.00 11.00
N ASN A 321 7.09 -20.72 9.94
CA ASN A 321 6.32 -21.96 9.99
C ASN A 321 7.16 -23.21 9.63
N GLY A 322 8.37 -23.04 9.13
CA GLY A 322 9.30 -24.13 8.84
C GLY A 322 8.92 -25.09 7.71
N SER A 323 7.85 -24.80 6.94
CA SER A 323 7.32 -25.73 5.95
C SER A 323 6.79 -25.03 4.69
N VAL A 324 7.67 -24.84 3.71
CA VAL A 324 7.24 -24.45 2.34
C VAL A 324 7.06 -25.73 1.52
N THR A 325 5.85 -25.95 1.00
CA THR A 325 5.54 -27.10 0.14
C THR A 325 5.70 -26.73 -1.33
N VAL A 326 5.90 -27.74 -2.18
CA VAL A 326 5.97 -27.58 -3.64
C VAL A 326 4.66 -26.95 -4.18
N TYR A 327 3.52 -27.28 -3.58
CA TYR A 327 2.22 -26.71 -3.94
C TYR A 327 2.14 -25.20 -3.71
N MET A 328 2.79 -24.69 -2.66
CA MET A 328 2.86 -23.24 -2.39
C MET A 328 3.69 -22.54 -3.46
N ILE A 329 4.81 -23.14 -3.88
CA ILE A 329 5.66 -22.60 -4.95
C ILE A 329 4.89 -22.62 -6.29
N ALA A 330 4.21 -23.70 -6.60
CA ALA A 330 3.39 -23.79 -7.80
C ALA A 330 2.23 -22.77 -7.79
N GLY A 331 1.60 -22.57 -6.63
CA GLY A 331 0.59 -21.55 -6.42
C GLY A 331 1.13 -20.15 -6.67
N ALA A 332 2.28 -19.80 -6.09
CA ALA A 332 2.94 -18.51 -6.29
C ALA A 332 3.18 -18.22 -7.78
N VAL A 333 3.77 -19.20 -8.49
CA VAL A 333 4.01 -19.09 -9.95
C VAL A 333 2.71 -18.92 -10.71
N PHE A 334 1.67 -19.69 -10.38
CA PHE A 334 0.36 -19.60 -11.03
C PHE A 334 -0.27 -18.21 -10.82
N PHE A 335 -0.36 -17.72 -9.58
CA PHE A 335 -0.99 -16.43 -9.28
C PHE A 335 -0.20 -15.26 -9.88
N ALA A 336 1.14 -15.30 -9.83
CA ALA A 336 1.98 -14.27 -10.43
C ALA A 336 1.81 -14.23 -11.96
N LEU A 337 1.75 -15.40 -12.62
CA LEU A 337 1.58 -15.50 -14.08
C LEU A 337 0.17 -15.07 -14.49
N GLN A 338 -0.87 -15.54 -13.80
CA GLN A 338 -2.27 -15.20 -14.05
C GLN A 338 -2.49 -13.69 -13.97
N SER A 339 -1.97 -13.05 -12.90
CA SER A 339 -2.04 -11.61 -12.74
C SER A 339 -1.33 -10.85 -13.86
N ALA A 340 -0.15 -11.32 -14.28
CA ALA A 340 0.61 -10.69 -15.36
C ALA A 340 -0.10 -10.76 -16.70
N VAL A 341 -0.58 -11.95 -17.08
CA VAL A 341 -1.28 -12.16 -18.36
C VAL A 341 -2.58 -11.37 -18.41
N LEU A 342 -3.39 -11.44 -17.35
CA LEU A 342 -4.66 -10.73 -17.27
C LEU A 342 -4.45 -9.20 -17.30
N SER A 343 -3.41 -8.69 -16.63
CA SER A 343 -3.07 -7.27 -16.66
C SER A 343 -2.73 -6.78 -18.06
N VAL A 344 -1.89 -7.52 -18.78
CA VAL A 344 -1.48 -7.14 -20.15
C VAL A 344 -2.65 -7.25 -21.11
N LEU A 345 -3.48 -8.29 -21.01
CA LEU A 345 -4.69 -8.43 -21.84
C LEU A 345 -5.66 -7.27 -21.61
N LEU A 346 -5.91 -6.90 -20.37
CA LEU A 346 -6.78 -5.77 -20.05
C LEU A 346 -6.19 -4.43 -20.53
N GLU A 347 -4.88 -4.22 -20.40
CA GLU A 347 -4.21 -3.03 -20.92
C GLU A 347 -4.29 -2.95 -22.45
N TRP A 348 -4.28 -4.09 -23.11
CA TRP A 348 -4.38 -4.17 -24.56
C TRP A 348 -5.80 -3.94 -25.07
N LEU A 349 -6.78 -4.63 -24.47
CA LEU A 349 -8.18 -4.61 -24.91
C LEU A 349 -8.94 -3.36 -24.45
N TYR A 350 -8.70 -2.95 -23.20
CA TYR A 350 -9.43 -1.85 -22.53
C TYR A 350 -8.50 -0.88 -21.81
N PRO A 351 -7.63 -0.12 -22.51
CA PRO A 351 -6.76 0.87 -21.88
C PRO A 351 -7.59 1.97 -21.22
N ILE A 352 -7.08 2.52 -20.12
CA ILE A 352 -7.71 3.67 -19.46
C ILE A 352 -7.33 4.92 -20.26
N ARG A 353 -8.30 5.53 -20.92
CA ARG A 353 -8.11 6.73 -21.75
C ARG A 353 -8.88 7.90 -21.16
N GLY A 354 -8.47 9.11 -21.54
CA GLY A 354 -9.21 10.34 -21.24
C GLY A 354 -8.98 10.90 -19.84
N TRP A 355 -8.04 10.35 -19.04
CA TRP A 355 -7.67 10.95 -17.78
C TRP A 355 -6.87 12.25 -18.01
N LYS A 356 -7.17 13.29 -17.23
CA LYS A 356 -6.51 14.60 -17.30
C LYS A 356 -5.50 14.78 -16.18
N ILE A 357 -5.78 14.20 -15.04
CA ILE A 357 -4.98 14.30 -13.83
C ILE A 357 -4.66 12.87 -13.36
N GLU A 358 -3.46 12.67 -12.83
CA GLU A 358 -3.01 11.35 -12.33
C GLU A 358 -3.99 10.74 -11.30
N SER A 359 -4.73 11.57 -10.55
CA SER A 359 -5.77 11.13 -9.63
C SER A 359 -6.96 10.42 -10.31
N ASP A 360 -7.33 10.83 -11.53
CA ASP A 360 -8.44 10.22 -12.27
C ASP A 360 -8.11 8.76 -12.64
N LEU A 361 -6.82 8.52 -13.00
CA LEU A 361 -6.31 7.18 -13.26
C LEU A 361 -6.43 6.28 -12.03
N TRP A 362 -6.17 6.84 -10.82
CA TRP A 362 -6.23 6.11 -9.57
C TRP A 362 -7.64 5.79 -9.10
N HIS A 363 -8.64 6.53 -9.54
CA HIS A 363 -10.06 6.30 -9.20
C HIS A 363 -10.82 5.51 -10.27
N HIS A 364 -10.18 5.17 -11.38
CA HIS A 364 -10.85 4.46 -12.46
C HIS A 364 -11.21 3.02 -12.07
N PRO A 365 -12.48 2.56 -12.23
CA PRO A 365 -12.97 1.27 -11.75
C PRO A 365 -12.23 0.07 -12.38
N ARG A 366 -11.75 0.21 -13.61
CA ARG A 366 -11.01 -0.85 -14.32
C ARG A 366 -9.78 -1.35 -13.56
N LYS A 367 -9.10 -0.48 -12.81
CA LYS A 367 -7.90 -0.87 -12.06
C LYS A 367 -8.19 -1.96 -11.01
N TYR A 368 -9.44 -2.07 -10.56
CA TYR A 368 -9.86 -3.04 -9.56
C TYR A 368 -10.24 -4.40 -10.16
N VAL A 369 -10.35 -4.52 -11.50
CA VAL A 369 -10.77 -5.76 -12.16
C VAL A 369 -9.76 -6.88 -11.90
N VAL A 370 -8.47 -6.65 -12.11
CA VAL A 370 -7.42 -7.67 -11.84
C VAL A 370 -7.42 -8.08 -10.37
N PRO A 371 -7.34 -7.15 -9.38
CA PRO A 371 -7.47 -7.47 -7.98
C PRO A 371 -8.69 -8.32 -7.62
N VAL A 372 -9.86 -7.93 -8.07
CA VAL A 372 -11.12 -8.65 -7.77
C VAL A 372 -11.10 -10.05 -8.36
N VAL A 373 -10.67 -10.20 -9.62
CA VAL A 373 -10.55 -11.51 -10.26
C VAL A 373 -9.57 -12.39 -9.50
N MET A 374 -8.40 -11.87 -9.12
CA MET A 374 -7.39 -12.64 -8.37
C MET A 374 -7.91 -13.10 -7.00
N LEU A 375 -8.66 -12.26 -6.28
CA LEU A 375 -9.28 -12.64 -5.01
C LEU A 375 -10.40 -13.67 -5.19
N LEU A 376 -11.20 -13.56 -6.26
CA LEU A 376 -12.23 -14.56 -6.58
C LEU A 376 -11.61 -15.91 -6.95
N LEU A 377 -10.51 -15.92 -7.70
CA LEU A 377 -9.77 -17.14 -8.03
C LEU A 377 -9.21 -17.80 -6.78
N ALA A 378 -8.61 -16.99 -5.89
CA ALA A 378 -8.07 -17.48 -4.62
C ALA A 378 -9.17 -18.05 -3.71
N GLY A 379 -10.31 -17.37 -3.60
CA GLY A 379 -11.48 -17.85 -2.87
C GLY A 379 -12.05 -19.14 -3.48
N GLY A 380 -12.11 -19.22 -4.80
CA GLY A 380 -12.55 -20.41 -5.51
C GLY A 380 -11.65 -21.63 -5.27
N VAL A 381 -10.34 -21.46 -5.34
CA VAL A 381 -9.36 -22.52 -5.04
C VAL A 381 -9.43 -22.96 -3.57
N LEU A 382 -9.70 -22.02 -2.68
CA LEU A 382 -9.82 -22.30 -1.24
C LEU A 382 -11.04 -23.17 -0.93
N VAL A 383 -12.19 -22.89 -1.58
CA VAL A 383 -13.44 -23.63 -1.35
C VAL A 383 -13.45 -24.95 -2.14
N TRP A 384 -12.97 -24.93 -3.37
CA TRP A 384 -12.99 -26.09 -4.29
C TRP A 384 -11.63 -26.27 -4.97
N PRO A 385 -10.69 -27.02 -4.38
CA PRO A 385 -9.38 -27.30 -4.99
C PRO A 385 -9.46 -27.95 -6.37
N VAL A 386 -10.58 -28.63 -6.69
CA VAL A 386 -10.85 -29.25 -8.01
C VAL A 386 -10.93 -28.21 -9.15
N LEU A 387 -11.13 -26.93 -8.83
CA LEU A 387 -11.11 -25.87 -9.85
C LEU A 387 -9.72 -25.58 -10.42
N LEU A 388 -8.66 -26.01 -9.78
CA LEU A 388 -7.28 -25.70 -10.19
C LEU A 388 -6.96 -26.14 -11.63
N PRO A 389 -7.33 -27.34 -12.13
CA PRO A 389 -7.15 -27.72 -13.53
C PRO A 389 -7.92 -26.82 -14.51
N VAL A 390 -9.14 -26.39 -14.13
CA VAL A 390 -9.95 -25.50 -14.97
C VAL A 390 -9.29 -24.14 -15.08
N LEU A 391 -8.75 -23.63 -13.98
CA LEU A 391 -8.04 -22.36 -13.95
C LEU A 391 -6.73 -22.39 -14.74
N LEU A 392 -6.01 -23.52 -14.70
CA LEU A 392 -4.83 -23.73 -15.55
C LEU A 392 -5.21 -23.76 -17.04
N GLY A 393 -6.34 -24.37 -17.39
CA GLY A 393 -6.88 -24.34 -18.75
C GLY A 393 -7.22 -22.91 -19.20
N LEU A 394 -7.85 -22.13 -18.33
CA LEU A 394 -8.19 -20.73 -18.60
C LEU A 394 -6.92 -19.88 -18.79
N LEU A 395 -5.92 -20.06 -17.95
CA LEU A 395 -4.61 -19.40 -18.09
C LEU A 395 -3.93 -19.76 -19.42
N ALA A 396 -4.00 -21.03 -19.84
CA ALA A 396 -3.43 -21.45 -21.11
C ALA A 396 -4.14 -20.76 -22.29
N VAL A 397 -5.47 -20.62 -22.25
CA VAL A 397 -6.23 -19.89 -23.26
C VAL A 397 -5.83 -18.40 -23.28
N GLU A 398 -5.71 -17.77 -22.14
CA GLU A 398 -5.28 -16.37 -22.04
C GLU A 398 -3.86 -16.15 -22.60
N ILE A 399 -2.93 -17.07 -22.33
CA ILE A 399 -1.57 -17.04 -22.90
C ILE A 399 -1.63 -17.19 -24.43
N ILE A 400 -2.45 -18.10 -24.96
CA ILE A 400 -2.63 -18.27 -26.41
C ILE A 400 -3.15 -16.98 -27.03
N ILE A 401 -4.15 -16.34 -26.43
CA ILE A 401 -4.69 -15.06 -26.89
C ILE A 401 -3.59 -13.99 -26.89
N LEU A 402 -2.79 -13.90 -25.81
CA LEU A 402 -1.69 -12.94 -25.72
C LEU A 402 -0.64 -13.15 -26.81
N LEU A 403 -0.26 -14.40 -27.07
CA LEU A 403 0.68 -14.75 -28.12
C LEU A 403 0.11 -14.45 -29.51
N PHE A 404 -1.19 -14.65 -29.72
CA PHE A 404 -1.86 -14.35 -30.98
C PHE A 404 -1.91 -12.84 -31.25
N ILE A 405 -2.19 -12.03 -30.22
CA ILE A 405 -2.12 -10.56 -30.28
C ILE A 405 -0.70 -10.12 -30.67
N GLY A 406 0.33 -10.75 -30.08
CA GLY A 406 1.73 -10.45 -30.36
C GLY A 406 2.18 -10.84 -31.78
N ARG A 407 1.57 -11.85 -32.40
CA ARG A 407 1.94 -12.37 -33.73
C ARG A 407 1.23 -11.73 -34.91
N ARG A 408 0.09 -11.06 -34.70
CA ARG A 408 -0.61 -10.39 -35.81
C ARG A 408 0.29 -9.29 -36.39
N HIS A 409 0.95 -9.62 -37.51
CA HIS A 409 1.50 -8.63 -38.46
C HIS A 409 0.34 -7.78 -38.96
N PRO A 410 0.49 -6.44 -39.05
CA PRO A 410 -0.41 -5.64 -39.83
C PRO A 410 -0.19 -6.07 -41.32
N GLU A 411 -1.24 -6.51 -41.97
CA GLU A 411 -1.33 -6.48 -43.43
C GLU A 411 -1.31 -5.04 -43.92
#